data_c67491a91eaa18c2f0793b86b8c32ecf
#
_entry.id   c67491a91eaa18c2f0793b86b8c32ecf
#
_cell.length_a   1.000
_cell.length_b   1.000
_cell.length_c   1.000
_cell.angle_alpha   90.00
_cell.angle_beta   90.00
_cell.angle_gamma   90.00
#
_symmetry.space_group_name_H-M   'P 1'
#
loop_
_entity.id
_entity.type
_entity.pdbx_description
1 polymer ?
#
loop_
_entity_poly.entity_id
_entity_poly.type
_entity_poly.pdbx_seq_one_letter_code
_entity_poly.pdbx_strand_id
1 'polypeptide(L)'
;FDINAPVVEIGDDDFALWYRDITEEPKKYDGKTVRFKGQVARLKKDRDGYFAPGGFVMTCCVEDIAFMGLPCKYADAASLHAREWVTVEATVSVRFHALYRGTGPILTAIRVTPAEPAKNEVATF
;
A
#
# COMPACT_ATOMS: atom_id res chain seq x y z
N PHE A 1 -11.77 4.85 8.67
CA PHE A 1 -11.21 3.55 9.10
C PHE A 1 -10.86 3.58 10.58
N ASP A 2 -11.03 2.45 11.26
CA ASP A 2 -10.83 2.32 12.70
C ASP A 2 -9.43 1.78 12.99
N ILE A 3 -8.54 2.64 13.45
CA ILE A 3 -7.16 2.28 13.73
C ILE A 3 -7.00 1.33 14.93
N ASN A 4 -8.04 1.22 15.77
CA ASN A 4 -8.00 0.35 16.95
C ASN A 4 -8.56 -1.04 16.68
N ALA A 5 -9.06 -1.30 15.47
CA ALA A 5 -9.57 -2.61 15.10
C ALA A 5 -8.43 -3.64 15.00
N PRO A 6 -8.69 -4.93 15.27
CA PRO A 6 -7.67 -5.98 15.10
C PRO A 6 -7.07 -6.00 13.69
N VAL A 7 -7.89 -5.73 12.67
CA VAL A 7 -7.45 -5.49 11.30
C VAL A 7 -8.02 -4.14 10.90
N VAL A 8 -7.14 -3.21 10.53
CA VAL A 8 -7.57 -1.90 10.09
C VAL A 8 -8.02 -2.01 8.63
N GLU A 9 -9.33 -1.93 8.42
CA GLU A 9 -9.94 -2.02 7.09
C GLU A 9 -9.91 -0.65 6.42
N ILE A 10 -9.29 -0.57 5.25
CA ILE A 10 -9.21 0.66 4.47
C ILE A 10 -10.14 0.52 3.27
N GLY A 11 -11.25 1.25 3.27
CA GLY A 11 -12.15 1.26 2.12
C GLY A 11 -11.50 1.91 0.90
N ASP A 12 -11.99 1.56 -0.28
CA ASP A 12 -11.41 2.06 -1.54
C ASP A 12 -11.41 3.59 -1.59
N ASP A 13 -12.46 4.24 -1.04
CA ASP A 13 -12.57 5.70 -1.04
C ASP A 13 -11.65 6.36 -0.01
N ASP A 14 -11.09 5.59 0.91
CA ASP A 14 -10.23 6.11 1.98
C ASP A 14 -8.75 5.94 1.68
N PHE A 15 -8.39 5.39 0.53
CA PHE A 15 -7.00 5.04 0.25
C PHE A 15 -6.06 6.25 0.34
N ALA A 16 -6.43 7.37 -0.27
CA ALA A 16 -5.57 8.55 -0.28
C ALA A 16 -5.37 9.12 1.12
N LEU A 17 -6.44 9.20 1.91
CA LEU A 17 -6.37 9.66 3.30
C LEU A 17 -5.51 8.74 4.15
N TRP A 18 -5.69 7.43 3.98
CA TRP A 18 -4.90 6.45 4.71
C TRP A 18 -3.43 6.50 4.32
N TYR A 19 -3.14 6.59 3.02
CA TYR A 19 -1.77 6.67 2.53
C TYR A 19 -1.04 7.87 3.15
N ARG A 20 -1.71 9.02 3.17
CA ARG A 20 -1.13 10.22 3.79
C ARG A 20 -0.90 10.00 5.27
N ASP A 21 -1.87 9.43 5.98
CA ASP A 21 -1.77 9.21 7.41
C ASP A 21 -0.63 8.27 7.78
N ILE A 22 -0.52 7.14 7.08
CA ILE A 22 0.54 6.16 7.38
C ILE A 22 1.94 6.67 6.99
N THR A 23 2.04 7.52 5.97
CA THR A 23 3.33 8.07 5.57
C THR A 23 3.75 9.25 6.46
N GLU A 24 2.82 10.04 6.95
CA GLU A 24 3.11 11.16 7.84
C GLU A 24 3.28 10.72 9.30
N GLU A 25 2.51 9.73 9.74
CA GLU A 25 2.54 9.23 11.10
C GLU A 25 2.68 7.71 11.14
N PRO A 26 3.79 7.17 10.63
CA PRO A 26 3.93 5.72 10.50
C PRO A 26 3.93 4.99 11.85
N LYS A 27 4.44 5.60 12.91
CA LYS A 27 4.50 4.96 14.23
C LYS A 27 3.11 4.61 14.78
N LYS A 28 2.10 5.34 14.37
CA LYS A 28 0.71 5.11 14.72
C LYS A 28 0.23 3.73 14.27
N TYR A 29 0.82 3.23 13.18
CA TYR A 29 0.46 1.94 12.59
C TYR A 29 1.45 0.83 12.91
N ASP A 30 2.55 1.11 13.57
CA ASP A 30 3.60 0.12 13.85
C ASP A 30 3.04 -1.09 14.60
N GLY A 31 3.25 -2.29 14.08
CA GLY A 31 2.74 -3.53 14.64
C GLY A 31 1.29 -3.83 14.31
N LYS A 32 0.59 -2.94 13.63
CA LYS A 32 -0.82 -3.16 13.29
C LYS A 32 -0.96 -3.93 11.98
N THR A 33 -2.11 -4.60 11.85
CA THR A 33 -2.48 -5.28 10.61
C THR A 33 -3.46 -4.41 9.84
N VAL A 34 -3.20 -4.23 8.56
CA VAL A 34 -4.07 -3.44 7.68
C VAL A 34 -4.54 -4.30 6.52
N ARG A 35 -5.70 -3.97 5.98
CA ARG A 35 -6.25 -4.62 4.78
C ARG A 35 -6.77 -3.55 3.85
N PHE A 36 -6.30 -3.59 2.60
CA PHE A 36 -6.71 -2.61 1.59
C PHE A 36 -6.61 -3.22 0.19
N LYS A 37 -7.29 -2.59 -0.74
CA LYS A 37 -7.22 -2.94 -2.15
C LYS A 37 -6.27 -1.99 -2.86
N GLY A 38 -5.42 -2.53 -3.73
CA GLY A 38 -4.51 -1.71 -4.51
C GLY A 38 -4.09 -2.39 -5.80
N GLN A 39 -3.40 -1.63 -6.63
CA GLN A 39 -2.76 -2.14 -7.82
C GLN A 39 -1.32 -2.51 -7.52
N VAL A 40 -0.82 -3.50 -8.24
CA VAL A 40 0.57 -3.95 -8.10
C VAL A 40 1.50 -3.03 -8.87
N ALA A 41 2.50 -2.48 -8.20
CA ALA A 41 3.65 -1.87 -8.86
C ALA A 41 4.86 -2.74 -8.60
N ARG A 42 5.61 -3.04 -9.67
CA ARG A 42 6.83 -3.83 -9.57
C ARG A 42 7.99 -2.90 -9.27
N LEU A 43 8.82 -3.28 -8.32
CA LEU A 43 10.03 -2.53 -8.00
C LEU A 43 11.14 -2.95 -8.96
N LYS A 44 12.03 -2.02 -9.32
CA LYS A 44 13.13 -2.28 -10.25
C LYS A 44 14.04 -3.41 -9.79
N LYS A 45 14.18 -3.57 -8.48
CA LYS A 45 14.97 -4.63 -7.87
C LYS A 45 14.09 -5.41 -6.93
N ASP A 46 13.28 -6.31 -7.47
CA ASP A 46 12.34 -7.12 -6.69
C ASP A 46 12.95 -8.43 -6.20
N ARG A 47 14.28 -8.55 -6.25
CA ARG A 47 15.02 -9.74 -5.83
C ARG A 47 14.77 -10.13 -4.39
N ASP A 48 14.40 -9.19 -3.56
CA ASP A 48 14.20 -9.40 -2.13
C ASP A 48 12.75 -9.77 -1.78
N GLY A 49 11.94 -10.06 -2.80
CA GLY A 49 10.55 -10.44 -2.58
C GLY A 49 9.65 -9.29 -2.17
N TYR A 50 9.90 -8.10 -2.72
CA TYR A 50 9.07 -6.93 -2.46
C TYR A 50 8.30 -6.51 -3.71
N PHE A 51 7.09 -5.98 -3.49
CA PHE A 51 6.36 -5.22 -4.50
C PHE A 51 5.75 -4.00 -3.81
N ALA A 52 5.14 -3.12 -4.57
CA ALA A 52 4.50 -1.93 -4.01
C ALA A 52 3.01 -1.93 -4.34
N PRO A 53 2.16 -2.40 -3.42
CA PRO A 53 0.72 -2.23 -3.59
C PRO A 53 0.34 -0.78 -3.34
N GLY A 54 -0.52 -0.24 -4.17
CA GLY A 54 -0.93 1.14 -4.03
C GLY A 54 -1.97 1.55 -5.06
N GLY A 55 -2.03 2.81 -5.36
CA GLY A 55 -2.97 3.33 -6.34
C GLY A 55 -2.58 4.70 -6.83
N PHE A 56 -3.26 5.13 -7.88
CA PHE A 56 -3.10 6.48 -8.40
C PHE A 56 -3.89 7.45 -7.53
N VAL A 57 -3.26 8.54 -7.16
CA VAL A 57 -3.84 9.56 -6.28
C VAL A 57 -3.73 10.92 -6.95
N MET A 58 -4.84 11.66 -6.94
CA MET A 58 -4.89 13.03 -7.41
C MET A 58 -5.00 13.94 -6.20
N THR A 59 -4.03 14.85 -6.04
CA THR A 59 -4.03 15.78 -4.91
C THR A 59 -4.84 17.02 -5.17
N CYS A 60 -4.70 17.61 -6.34
CA CYS A 60 -5.27 18.89 -6.68
C CYS A 60 -5.96 18.84 -8.05
N CYS A 61 -5.26 18.36 -9.06
CA CYS A 61 -5.75 18.39 -10.44
C CYS A 61 -5.15 17.21 -11.22
N VAL A 62 -5.65 17.02 -12.43
CA VAL A 62 -5.29 15.86 -13.27
C VAL A 62 -3.76 15.73 -13.46
N GLU A 63 -3.06 16.87 -13.52
CA GLU A 63 -1.60 16.87 -13.69
C GLU A 63 -0.84 16.34 -12.48
N ASP A 64 -1.50 16.27 -11.34
CA ASP A 64 -0.88 15.76 -10.08
C ASP A 64 -1.04 14.28 -9.88
N ILE A 65 -1.72 13.58 -10.78
CA ILE A 65 -1.96 12.16 -10.61
C ILE A 65 -0.63 11.42 -10.56
N ALA A 66 -0.39 10.70 -9.46
CA ALA A 66 0.83 9.93 -9.28
C ALA A 66 0.50 8.62 -8.58
N PHE A 67 1.30 7.59 -8.87
CA PHE A 67 1.16 6.32 -8.18
C PHE A 67 1.76 6.41 -6.79
N MET A 68 0.97 6.02 -5.78
CA MET A 68 1.38 6.03 -4.38
C MET A 68 1.26 4.63 -3.82
N GLY A 69 2.38 4.05 -3.42
CA GLY A 69 2.41 2.69 -2.88
C GLY A 69 3.41 2.58 -1.74
N LEU A 70 3.36 1.46 -1.04
CA LEU A 70 4.24 1.17 0.08
C LEU A 70 5.02 -0.11 -0.23
N PRO A 71 6.29 -0.21 0.18
CA PRO A 71 7.01 -1.47 -0.01
C PRO A 71 6.35 -2.57 0.81
N CYS A 72 6.08 -3.71 0.17
CA CYS A 72 5.42 -4.84 0.79
C CYS A 72 6.22 -6.10 0.52
N LYS A 73 6.67 -6.74 1.59
CA LYS A 73 7.36 -8.02 1.48
C LYS A 73 6.34 -9.13 1.30
N TYR A 74 6.53 -9.92 0.24
CA TYR A 74 5.63 -11.02 -0.11
C TYR A 74 6.42 -12.09 -0.84
N ALA A 75 6.36 -13.34 -0.35
CA ALA A 75 7.16 -14.44 -0.89
C ALA A 75 6.94 -14.64 -2.39
N ASP A 76 5.69 -14.52 -2.85
CA ASP A 76 5.33 -14.71 -4.24
C ASP A 76 5.25 -13.41 -5.05
N ALA A 77 5.96 -12.37 -4.62
CA ALA A 77 5.92 -11.08 -5.30
C ALA A 77 6.25 -11.18 -6.79
N ALA A 78 7.16 -12.08 -7.16
CA ALA A 78 7.55 -12.27 -8.56
C ALA A 78 6.42 -12.80 -9.44
N SER A 79 5.41 -13.46 -8.85
CA SER A 79 4.27 -13.98 -9.59
C SER A 79 3.21 -12.94 -9.91
N LEU A 80 3.28 -11.76 -9.29
CA LEU A 80 2.31 -10.70 -9.49
C LEU A 80 2.60 -9.93 -10.77
N HIS A 81 1.54 -9.52 -11.45
CA HIS A 81 1.66 -8.73 -12.67
C HIS A 81 1.44 -7.26 -12.38
N ALA A 82 2.23 -6.40 -13.03
CA ALA A 82 2.08 -4.96 -12.90
C ALA A 82 0.66 -4.53 -13.24
N ARG A 83 0.10 -3.64 -12.44
CA ARG A 83 -1.23 -3.06 -12.59
C ARG A 83 -2.39 -3.97 -12.23
N GLU A 84 -2.15 -5.25 -11.86
CA GLU A 84 -3.29 -6.07 -11.42
C GLU A 84 -3.82 -5.57 -10.07
N TRP A 85 -5.12 -5.74 -9.87
CA TRP A 85 -5.76 -5.37 -8.61
C TRP A 85 -5.69 -6.52 -7.62
N VAL A 86 -5.29 -6.21 -6.39
CA VAL A 86 -5.19 -7.19 -5.31
C VAL A 86 -5.73 -6.61 -4.02
N THR A 87 -6.19 -7.51 -3.13
CA THR A 87 -6.45 -7.16 -1.74
C THR A 87 -5.26 -7.63 -0.93
N VAL A 88 -4.67 -6.73 -0.16
CA VAL A 88 -3.50 -6.98 0.65
C VAL A 88 -3.88 -6.91 2.12
N GLU A 89 -3.57 -7.98 2.85
CA GLU A 89 -3.62 -7.98 4.31
C GLU A 89 -2.17 -8.11 4.79
N ALA A 90 -1.71 -7.14 5.56
CA ALA A 90 -0.30 -7.05 5.91
C ALA A 90 -0.09 -6.44 7.29
N THR A 91 1.03 -6.80 7.90
CA THR A 91 1.48 -6.19 9.15
C THR A 91 2.40 -5.02 8.81
N VAL A 92 2.26 -3.92 9.55
CA VAL A 92 3.07 -2.72 9.36
C VAL A 92 4.26 -2.74 10.32
N SER A 93 5.44 -2.42 9.82
CA SER A 93 6.61 -2.14 10.65
C SER A 93 7.27 -0.85 10.17
N VAL A 94 7.89 -0.12 11.10
CA VAL A 94 8.57 1.14 10.79
C VAL A 94 10.06 0.89 10.87
N ARG A 95 10.74 0.95 9.74
CA ARG A 95 12.17 0.69 9.68
C ARG A 95 12.78 1.27 8.41
N PHE A 96 14.10 1.20 8.31
CA PHE A 96 14.82 1.67 7.13
C PHE A 96 14.47 0.82 5.90
N HIS A 97 14.28 1.48 4.77
CA HIS A 97 14.16 0.81 3.48
C HIS A 97 14.79 1.70 2.40
N ALA A 98 15.49 1.05 1.47
CA ALA A 98 16.18 1.75 0.40
C ALA A 98 15.23 2.61 -0.47
N LEU A 99 13.98 2.18 -0.61
CA LEU A 99 12.97 2.91 -1.39
C LEU A 99 12.73 4.31 -0.81
N TYR A 100 12.76 4.43 0.51
CA TYR A 100 12.57 5.70 1.21
C TYR A 100 13.87 6.47 1.35
N ARG A 101 15.01 5.78 1.21
CA ARG A 101 16.31 6.31 1.62
C ARG A 101 16.30 6.79 3.07
N GLY A 102 15.53 6.11 3.90
CA GLY A 102 15.34 6.45 5.29
C GLY A 102 14.34 5.50 5.93
N THR A 103 13.82 5.90 7.07
CA THR A 103 12.86 5.11 7.84
C THR A 103 11.43 5.44 7.39
N GLY A 104 10.62 4.42 7.23
CA GLY A 104 9.22 4.58 6.87
C GLY A 104 8.43 3.30 7.08
N PRO A 105 7.12 3.32 6.75
CA PRO A 105 6.27 2.16 6.95
C PRO A 105 6.54 1.10 5.88
N ILE A 106 6.72 -0.14 6.33
CA ILE A 106 6.94 -1.29 5.47
C ILE A 106 5.88 -2.32 5.80
N LEU A 107 5.31 -2.90 4.76
CA LEU A 107 4.31 -3.94 4.90
C LEU A 107 4.96 -5.32 4.78
N THR A 108 4.49 -6.27 5.58
CA THR A 108 4.80 -7.68 5.42
C THR A 108 3.49 -8.39 5.17
N ALA A 109 3.31 -8.94 3.98
CA ALA A 109 2.05 -9.53 3.57
C ALA A 109 1.74 -10.79 4.38
N ILE A 110 0.51 -10.84 4.90
CA ILE A 110 -0.09 -12.03 5.45
C ILE A 110 -0.81 -12.76 4.33
N ARG A 111 -1.49 -11.99 3.47
CA ARG A 111 -2.26 -12.55 2.36
C ARG A 111 -2.39 -11.51 1.25
N VAL A 112 -2.23 -11.98 0.01
CA VAL A 112 -2.47 -11.18 -1.18
C VAL A 112 -3.41 -11.99 -2.09
N THR A 113 -4.58 -11.45 -2.39
CA THR A 113 -5.58 -12.13 -3.21
C THR A 113 -6.03 -11.26 -4.37
N PRO A 114 -6.40 -11.85 -5.52
CA PRO A 114 -6.95 -11.07 -6.62
C PRO A 114 -8.19 -10.30 -6.20
N ALA A 115 -8.38 -9.12 -6.75
CA ALA A 115 -9.52 -8.27 -6.43
C ALA A 115 -10.07 -7.62 -7.69
N GLU A 116 -11.32 -7.19 -7.61
CA GLU A 116 -11.92 -6.38 -8.66
C GLU A 116 -11.35 -4.96 -8.57
N PRO A 117 -11.26 -4.23 -9.70
CA PRO A 117 -10.83 -2.84 -9.68
C PRO A 117 -11.68 -2.00 -8.73
N ALA A 118 -11.06 -1.00 -8.12
CA ALA A 118 -11.81 -0.03 -7.34
C ALA A 118 -12.75 0.75 -8.26
N LYS A 119 -13.91 1.16 -7.73
CA LYS A 119 -14.90 1.92 -8.48
C LYS A 119 -14.29 3.19 -9.08
N ASN A 120 -13.49 3.89 -8.28
CA ASN A 120 -12.71 5.03 -8.73
C ASN A 120 -11.24 4.62 -8.74
N GLU A 121 -10.66 4.43 -9.93
CA GLU A 121 -9.29 3.97 -10.05
C GLU A 121 -8.28 5.04 -9.66
N VAL A 122 -8.71 6.30 -9.62
CA VAL A 122 -7.90 7.42 -9.10
C VAL A 122 -8.52 7.88 -7.80
N ALA A 123 -7.78 7.74 -6.71
CA ALA A 123 -8.25 8.15 -5.39
C ALA A 123 -8.04 9.64 -5.18
N THR A 124 -8.90 10.25 -4.38
CA THR A 124 -8.78 11.66 -3.99
C THR A 124 -8.89 11.78 -2.48
N PHE A 125 -8.35 12.86 -1.97
CA PHE A 125 -8.45 13.16 -0.54
C PHE A 125 -9.83 13.63 -0.13
#